data_094c54f59d5b53d4014f941a49f6aa12
#
_entry.id   094c54f59d5b53d4014f941a49f6aa12
#
_cell.length_a   1.000
_cell.length_b   1.000
_cell.length_c   1.000
_cell.angle_alpha   90.00
_cell.angle_beta   90.00
_cell.angle_gamma   90.00
#
_symmetry.space_group_name_H-M   'P 1'
#
loop_
_entity.id
_entity.type
_entity.pdbx_description
1 polymer ?
#
loop_
_entity_poly.entity_id
_entity_poly.type
_entity_poly.pdbx_seq_one_letter_code
_entity_poly.pdbx_strand_id
1 'polypeptide(L)'
;MRIGLLWRTFLLFAALIVAGVLGIFSAYRLLESAPAEQRLAWEIASVVNLTRSALVSADPARRTRLLEALASEEEVRVLPLEPTDRIDFTREAQRLSPLLPRLKALLGDDTLLAGSVNDEAGVWVSFDISGDSYWLLLPLRRIDRYQGPGLALILTVTCLVSLLGALALSRLVDRPLANLSHAISAIGRGVQYDPLPEKGPAQLVVINREFNRLARDLERLESDRSIALAGISHDVRSPLTRLRMEVELAELPSAQRAAMVADIERIDSLVGQFVDYARSGQTAPALLVDAGVELEQLAARYAEVGAVSQDKPGGGTQRELRADIQHPLPWCGDPSDLTRAVGNLLDNALRHGRSGTGAGVVIHLSARREASSLKIRVSDSGPGIPALERERVLRPFERLDRARGDEGGSGLGLAIVHRIVRRYAGNLRLGEAPGGGLLVELTLPDSTEANPRRTVGKSV
;
A
#
# COMPACT_ATOMS: atom_id res chain seq x y z
N MET A 1 4.72 0.63 -12.91
CA MET A 1 3.83 0.73 -11.74
C MET A 1 3.16 -0.62 -11.52
N ARG A 2 3.48 -1.34 -10.44
CA ARG A 2 2.77 -2.57 -10.07
C ARG A 2 1.44 -2.16 -9.44
N ILE A 3 0.36 -2.38 -10.16
CA ILE A 3 -1.00 -2.16 -9.67
C ILE A 3 -1.18 -3.00 -8.41
N GLY A 4 -1.43 -2.36 -7.26
CA GLY A 4 -1.59 -3.03 -5.98
C GLY A 4 -2.75 -4.04 -5.98
N LEU A 5 -2.71 -5.01 -5.05
CA LEU A 5 -3.72 -6.07 -4.91
C LEU A 5 -5.14 -5.48 -4.82
N LEU A 6 -5.31 -4.36 -4.12
CA LEU A 6 -6.55 -3.58 -3.99
C LEU A 6 -7.18 -3.19 -5.33
N TRP A 7 -6.35 -2.67 -6.25
CA TRP A 7 -6.81 -2.27 -7.57
C TRP A 7 -7.12 -3.46 -8.48
N ARG A 8 -6.38 -4.56 -8.30
CA ARG A 8 -6.64 -5.80 -9.07
C ARG A 8 -7.96 -6.44 -8.68
N THR A 9 -8.25 -6.57 -7.37
CA THR A 9 -9.53 -7.12 -6.88
C THR A 9 -10.68 -6.20 -7.26
N PHE A 10 -10.55 -4.89 -7.08
CA PHE A 10 -11.55 -3.91 -7.51
C PHE A 10 -11.86 -4.01 -9.01
N LEU A 11 -10.81 -4.00 -9.87
CA LEU A 11 -10.98 -4.09 -11.32
C LEU A 11 -11.60 -5.43 -11.75
N LEU A 12 -11.25 -6.53 -11.09
CA LEU A 12 -11.79 -7.87 -11.39
C LEU A 12 -13.27 -7.95 -11.03
N PHE A 13 -13.67 -7.44 -9.88
CA PHE A 13 -15.09 -7.35 -9.48
C PHE A 13 -15.86 -6.37 -10.36
N ALA A 14 -15.32 -5.20 -10.65
CA ALA A 14 -15.94 -4.24 -11.56
C ALA A 14 -16.13 -4.85 -12.96
N ALA A 15 -15.15 -5.56 -13.49
CA ALA A 15 -15.24 -6.24 -14.78
C ALA A 15 -16.29 -7.36 -14.77
N LEU A 16 -16.35 -8.15 -13.68
CA LEU A 16 -17.35 -9.22 -13.53
C LEU A 16 -18.77 -8.66 -13.50
N ILE A 17 -18.95 -7.53 -12.81
CA ILE A 17 -20.23 -6.84 -12.70
C ILE A 17 -20.65 -6.25 -14.05
N VAL A 18 -19.74 -5.59 -14.75
CA VAL A 18 -20.00 -5.06 -16.09
C VAL A 18 -20.35 -6.21 -17.06
N ALA A 19 -19.62 -7.32 -17.00
CA ALA A 19 -19.92 -8.51 -17.80
C ALA A 19 -21.28 -9.12 -17.46
N GLY A 20 -21.66 -9.17 -16.18
CA GLY A 20 -22.98 -9.61 -15.72
C GLY A 20 -24.11 -8.71 -16.22
N VAL A 21 -23.94 -7.40 -16.11
CA VAL A 21 -24.90 -6.40 -16.62
C VAL A 21 -25.06 -6.49 -18.14
N LEU A 22 -23.95 -6.61 -18.88
CA LEU A 22 -23.96 -6.79 -20.34
C LEU A 22 -24.63 -8.12 -20.73
N GLY A 23 -24.40 -9.20 -19.97
CA GLY A 23 -25.04 -10.50 -20.17
C GLY A 23 -26.56 -10.44 -19.97
N ILE A 24 -27.02 -9.82 -18.88
CA ILE A 24 -28.45 -9.61 -18.60
C ILE A 24 -29.10 -8.73 -19.67
N PHE A 25 -28.42 -7.64 -20.08
CA PHE A 25 -28.90 -6.77 -21.14
C PHE A 25 -29.02 -7.48 -22.48
N SER A 26 -28.02 -8.29 -22.84
CA SER A 26 -28.03 -9.07 -24.08
C SER A 26 -29.15 -10.13 -24.07
N ALA A 27 -29.32 -10.82 -22.94
CA ALA A 27 -30.40 -11.81 -22.76
C ALA A 27 -31.79 -11.12 -22.81
N TYR A 28 -31.92 -9.94 -22.16
CA TYR A 28 -33.18 -9.18 -22.22
C TYR A 28 -33.49 -8.73 -23.64
N ARG A 29 -32.54 -8.23 -24.43
CA ARG A 29 -32.72 -7.86 -25.82
C ARG A 29 -33.14 -9.08 -26.70
N LEU A 30 -32.52 -10.24 -26.50
CA LEU A 30 -32.83 -11.46 -27.25
C LEU A 30 -34.22 -11.99 -26.93
N LEU A 31 -34.69 -11.86 -25.69
CA LEU A 31 -36.02 -12.31 -25.23
C LEU A 31 -37.14 -11.33 -25.60
N GLU A 32 -36.86 -10.03 -25.71
CA GLU A 32 -37.89 -9.01 -25.90
C GLU A 32 -38.14 -8.65 -27.36
N SER A 33 -37.17 -8.85 -28.28
CA SER A 33 -37.32 -8.47 -29.68
C SER A 33 -38.41 -9.25 -30.41
N ALA A 34 -38.54 -10.53 -30.20
CA ALA A 34 -39.54 -11.37 -30.89
C ALA A 34 -40.98 -11.16 -30.41
N PRO A 35 -41.30 -11.07 -29.08
CA PRO A 35 -42.66 -10.79 -28.63
C PRO A 35 -43.13 -9.36 -28.86
N ALA A 36 -42.24 -8.37 -28.92
CA ALA A 36 -42.62 -6.98 -29.14
C ALA A 36 -43.16 -6.72 -30.53
N GLU A 37 -42.49 -7.22 -31.57
CA GLU A 37 -42.98 -7.14 -32.95
C GLU A 37 -44.30 -7.83 -33.15
N GLN A 38 -44.49 -8.98 -32.51
CA GLN A 38 -45.71 -9.75 -32.60
C GLN A 38 -46.88 -9.03 -31.94
N ARG A 39 -46.67 -8.45 -30.78
CA ARG A 39 -47.67 -7.63 -30.06
C ARG A 39 -48.08 -6.39 -30.86
N LEU A 40 -47.07 -5.66 -31.39
CA LEU A 40 -47.31 -4.48 -32.18
C LEU A 40 -48.09 -4.77 -33.46
N ALA A 41 -47.78 -5.86 -34.18
CA ALA A 41 -48.53 -6.30 -35.34
C ALA A 41 -49.99 -6.65 -34.97
N TRP A 42 -50.22 -7.31 -33.83
CA TRP A 42 -51.56 -7.62 -33.35
C TRP A 42 -52.33 -6.37 -32.92
N GLU A 43 -51.72 -5.40 -32.27
CA GLU A 43 -52.37 -4.11 -31.92
C GLU A 43 -52.80 -3.35 -33.17
N ILE A 44 -51.88 -3.19 -34.13
CA ILE A 44 -52.18 -2.54 -35.40
C ILE A 44 -53.34 -3.27 -36.10
N ALA A 45 -53.24 -4.56 -36.25
CA ALA A 45 -54.29 -5.36 -36.89
C ALA A 45 -55.63 -5.29 -36.15
N SER A 46 -55.62 -5.26 -34.83
CA SER A 46 -56.82 -5.07 -34.01
C SER A 46 -57.50 -3.73 -34.28
N VAL A 47 -56.76 -2.63 -34.30
CA VAL A 47 -57.31 -1.28 -34.58
C VAL A 47 -57.88 -1.25 -36.01
N VAL A 48 -57.13 -1.79 -37.00
CA VAL A 48 -57.63 -1.87 -38.39
C VAL A 48 -58.90 -2.68 -38.50
N ASN A 49 -58.96 -3.89 -37.90
CA ASN A 49 -60.14 -4.74 -37.93
C ASN A 49 -61.35 -4.14 -37.19
N LEU A 50 -61.12 -3.49 -36.05
CA LEU A 50 -62.19 -2.74 -35.34
C LEU A 50 -62.76 -1.63 -36.20
N THR A 51 -61.88 -0.80 -36.81
CA THR A 51 -62.27 0.28 -37.70
C THR A 51 -63.02 -0.24 -38.92
N ARG A 52 -62.52 -1.35 -39.53
CA ARG A 52 -63.19 -2.01 -40.65
C ARG A 52 -64.59 -2.52 -40.25
N SER A 53 -64.70 -3.18 -39.13
CA SER A 53 -65.98 -3.72 -38.66
C SER A 53 -66.96 -2.60 -38.31
N ALA A 54 -66.52 -1.48 -37.74
CA ALA A 54 -67.33 -0.33 -37.45
C ALA A 54 -67.86 0.32 -38.74
N LEU A 55 -66.99 0.47 -39.74
CA LEU A 55 -67.40 1.07 -41.05
C LEU A 55 -68.32 0.20 -41.85
N VAL A 56 -68.14 -1.13 -41.82
CA VAL A 56 -69.02 -2.08 -42.49
C VAL A 56 -70.41 -2.11 -41.84
N SER A 57 -70.47 -2.02 -40.52
CA SER A 57 -71.74 -2.09 -39.74
C SER A 57 -72.48 -0.76 -39.69
N ALA A 58 -71.84 0.36 -40.05
CA ALA A 58 -72.46 1.68 -40.01
C ALA A 58 -73.34 1.94 -41.22
N ASP A 59 -74.56 2.51 -40.98
CA ASP A 59 -75.43 3.01 -41.99
C ASP A 59 -74.70 4.07 -42.87
N PRO A 60 -74.79 4.05 -44.20
CA PRO A 60 -74.11 4.95 -45.10
C PRO A 60 -74.23 6.46 -44.73
N ALA A 61 -75.41 6.84 -44.21
CA ALA A 61 -75.65 8.21 -43.75
C ALA A 61 -74.95 8.61 -42.46
N ARG A 62 -74.41 7.64 -41.70
CA ARG A 62 -73.68 7.82 -40.44
C ARG A 62 -72.18 7.62 -40.55
N ARG A 63 -71.67 7.07 -41.67
CA ARG A 63 -70.24 6.79 -41.87
C ARG A 63 -69.39 8.02 -41.78
N THR A 64 -69.83 9.15 -42.36
CA THR A 64 -69.09 10.40 -42.30
C THR A 64 -68.89 10.92 -40.86
N ARG A 65 -69.97 10.87 -40.05
CA ARG A 65 -69.87 11.24 -38.61
C ARG A 65 -69.01 10.31 -37.80
N LEU A 66 -68.99 9.01 -38.13
CA LEU A 66 -68.14 8.01 -37.48
C LEU A 66 -66.63 8.27 -37.82
N LEU A 67 -66.33 8.62 -39.05
CA LEU A 67 -64.99 8.99 -39.49
C LEU A 67 -64.51 10.28 -38.84
N GLU A 68 -65.37 11.28 -38.71
CA GLU A 68 -65.07 12.51 -37.99
C GLU A 68 -64.84 12.29 -36.50
N ALA A 69 -65.64 11.43 -35.85
CA ALA A 69 -65.45 11.06 -34.45
C ALA A 69 -64.13 10.28 -34.22
N LEU A 70 -63.82 9.30 -35.06
CA LEU A 70 -62.54 8.58 -35.00
C LEU A 70 -61.32 9.51 -35.19
N ALA A 71 -61.46 10.50 -36.08
CA ALA A 71 -60.35 11.43 -36.30
C ALA A 71 -60.20 12.41 -35.14
N SER A 72 -61.28 12.82 -34.45
CA SER A 72 -61.21 13.82 -33.37
C SER A 72 -60.92 13.23 -31.99
N GLU A 73 -61.45 12.01 -31.67
CA GLU A 73 -61.32 11.44 -30.33
C GLU A 73 -60.17 10.42 -30.23
N GLU A 74 -59.87 9.66 -31.29
CA GLU A 74 -58.85 8.61 -31.24
C GLU A 74 -57.61 8.93 -32.04
N GLU A 75 -57.50 10.10 -32.67
CA GLU A 75 -56.42 10.49 -33.60
C GLU A 75 -56.20 9.48 -34.76
N VAL A 76 -57.22 8.68 -35.06
CA VAL A 76 -57.21 7.70 -36.12
C VAL A 76 -57.90 8.25 -37.34
N ARG A 77 -57.17 8.48 -38.44
CA ARG A 77 -57.74 8.98 -39.70
C ARG A 77 -57.83 7.87 -40.70
N VAL A 78 -58.98 7.85 -41.39
CA VAL A 78 -59.20 6.92 -42.48
C VAL A 78 -59.42 7.77 -43.76
N LEU A 79 -58.64 7.45 -44.77
CA LEU A 79 -58.71 8.09 -46.10
C LEU A 79 -58.93 7.02 -47.19
N PRO A 80 -59.66 7.31 -48.26
CA PRO A 80 -59.73 6.38 -49.41
C PRO A 80 -58.31 6.29 -50.02
N LEU A 81 -57.94 5.11 -50.51
CA LEU A 81 -56.72 4.87 -51.21
C LEU A 81 -56.93 5.19 -52.67
N GLU A 82 -56.33 6.26 -53.14
CA GLU A 82 -56.42 6.75 -54.51
C GLU A 82 -55.14 6.41 -55.32
N PRO A 83 -55.23 6.15 -56.63
CA PRO A 83 -54.05 5.90 -57.47
C PRO A 83 -53.11 7.07 -57.59
N THR A 84 -53.58 8.29 -57.22
CA THR A 84 -52.82 9.54 -57.22
C THR A 84 -52.12 9.85 -55.90
N ASP A 85 -52.28 8.99 -54.88
CA ASP A 85 -51.65 9.20 -53.55
C ASP A 85 -50.14 9.20 -53.66
N ARG A 86 -49.51 10.23 -53.05
CA ARG A 86 -48.06 10.30 -52.91
C ARG A 86 -47.65 9.48 -51.65
N ILE A 87 -47.11 8.29 -51.91
CA ILE A 87 -46.65 7.39 -50.86
C ILE A 87 -45.16 7.55 -50.71
N ASP A 88 -44.68 7.92 -49.49
CA ASP A 88 -43.25 7.97 -49.22
C ASP A 88 -42.84 6.91 -48.16
N PHE A 89 -41.78 6.17 -48.47
CA PHE A 89 -41.19 5.15 -47.57
C PHE A 89 -40.10 5.83 -46.74
N THR A 90 -40.48 6.68 -45.80
CA THR A 90 -39.56 7.35 -44.88
C THR A 90 -38.77 6.35 -44.01
N ARG A 91 -37.71 6.82 -43.31
CA ARG A 91 -36.90 6.00 -42.42
C ARG A 91 -37.76 5.30 -41.32
N GLU A 92 -38.91 5.85 -41.00
CA GLU A 92 -39.86 5.31 -40.02
C GLU A 92 -40.61 4.13 -40.58
N ALA A 93 -41.02 4.14 -41.83
CA ALA A 93 -41.61 2.98 -42.53
C ALA A 93 -40.57 1.84 -42.66
N GLN A 94 -39.28 2.16 -42.89
CA GLN A 94 -38.20 1.16 -42.90
C GLN A 94 -38.03 0.46 -41.55
N ARG A 95 -38.22 1.15 -40.40
CA ARG A 95 -38.21 0.52 -39.07
C ARG A 95 -39.36 -0.44 -38.84
N LEU A 96 -40.47 -0.20 -39.49
CA LEU A 96 -41.68 -1.04 -39.39
C LEU A 96 -41.74 -2.13 -40.46
N SER A 97 -40.82 -2.14 -41.44
CA SER A 97 -40.76 -3.16 -42.51
C SER A 97 -40.73 -4.58 -42.03
N PRO A 98 -40.11 -4.97 -40.86
CA PRO A 98 -40.20 -6.31 -40.31
C PRO A 98 -41.62 -6.75 -39.90
N LEU A 99 -42.54 -5.78 -39.67
CA LEU A 99 -43.93 -6.05 -39.31
C LEU A 99 -44.82 -6.41 -40.53
N LEU A 100 -44.39 -5.95 -41.71
CA LEU A 100 -45.20 -6.10 -42.95
C LEU A 100 -45.63 -7.56 -43.24
N PRO A 101 -44.75 -8.59 -43.17
CA PRO A 101 -45.15 -9.96 -43.42
C PRO A 101 -46.23 -10.46 -42.42
N ARG A 102 -46.13 -9.98 -41.16
CA ARG A 102 -47.09 -10.33 -40.11
C ARG A 102 -48.41 -9.58 -40.27
N LEU A 103 -48.38 -8.32 -40.66
CA LEU A 103 -49.58 -7.55 -40.97
C LEU A 103 -50.30 -8.12 -42.19
N LYS A 104 -49.59 -8.53 -43.23
CA LYS A 104 -50.18 -9.21 -44.37
C LYS A 104 -50.88 -10.54 -43.98
N ALA A 105 -50.28 -11.31 -43.08
CA ALA A 105 -50.88 -12.53 -42.55
C ALA A 105 -52.16 -12.28 -41.72
N LEU A 106 -52.30 -11.09 -41.08
CA LEU A 106 -53.44 -10.75 -40.24
C LEU A 106 -54.53 -9.95 -40.96
N LEU A 107 -54.18 -9.14 -41.96
CA LEU A 107 -55.09 -8.21 -42.62
C LEU A 107 -55.34 -8.56 -44.11
N GLY A 108 -54.50 -9.36 -44.74
CA GLY A 108 -54.56 -9.74 -46.15
C GLY A 108 -53.28 -9.40 -46.92
N ASP A 109 -53.03 -10.12 -48.01
CA ASP A 109 -51.78 -10.00 -48.82
C ASP A 109 -51.63 -8.65 -49.51
N ASP A 110 -52.72 -7.94 -49.74
CA ASP A 110 -52.73 -6.61 -50.39
C ASP A 110 -52.46 -5.46 -49.44
N THR A 111 -52.21 -5.74 -48.16
CA THR A 111 -51.89 -4.73 -47.16
C THR A 111 -50.59 -4.00 -47.47
N LEU A 112 -50.67 -2.68 -47.56
CA LEU A 112 -49.52 -1.79 -47.72
C LEU A 112 -49.21 -1.08 -46.40
N LEU A 113 -47.91 -0.71 -46.23
CA LEU A 113 -47.44 0.07 -45.07
C LEU A 113 -46.67 1.28 -45.62
N ALA A 114 -47.00 2.46 -45.17
CA ALA A 114 -46.33 3.71 -45.58
C ALA A 114 -45.97 4.56 -44.36
N GLY A 115 -44.90 5.36 -44.48
CA GLY A 115 -44.46 6.30 -43.46
C GLY A 115 -45.03 7.71 -43.63
N SER A 116 -45.51 8.04 -44.83
CA SER A 116 -46.33 9.23 -45.07
C SER A 116 -47.21 8.97 -46.27
N VAL A 117 -48.38 9.58 -46.24
CA VAL A 117 -49.34 9.61 -47.36
C VAL A 117 -49.77 11.04 -47.55
N ASN A 118 -49.66 11.57 -48.77
CA ASN A 118 -49.99 12.96 -49.11
C ASN A 118 -49.36 14.00 -48.17
N ASP A 119 -48.05 13.84 -47.89
CA ASP A 119 -47.23 14.72 -47.02
C ASP A 119 -47.62 14.65 -45.53
N GLU A 120 -48.54 13.82 -45.13
CA GLU A 120 -48.89 13.60 -43.71
C GLU A 120 -48.10 12.44 -43.16
N ALA A 121 -47.17 12.74 -42.23
CA ALA A 121 -46.30 11.77 -41.59
C ALA A 121 -47.03 10.94 -40.53
N GLY A 122 -46.83 9.61 -40.55
CA GLY A 122 -47.40 8.67 -39.60
C GLY A 122 -47.31 7.23 -40.06
N VAL A 123 -47.78 6.30 -39.29
CA VAL A 123 -47.86 4.91 -39.72
C VAL A 123 -49.19 4.67 -40.43
N TRP A 124 -49.10 4.56 -41.73
CA TRP A 124 -50.22 4.32 -42.59
C TRP A 124 -50.33 2.85 -42.97
N VAL A 125 -51.49 2.23 -42.74
CA VAL A 125 -51.76 0.84 -43.03
C VAL A 125 -52.95 0.76 -43.94
N SER A 126 -52.82 0.09 -45.11
CA SER A 126 -53.98 -0.10 -45.99
C SER A 126 -54.81 -1.29 -45.58
N PHE A 127 -56.09 -1.18 -45.81
CA PHE A 127 -57.09 -2.28 -45.63
C PHE A 127 -58.26 -2.15 -46.62
N ASP A 128 -58.92 -3.26 -46.84
CA ASP A 128 -59.97 -3.32 -47.88
C ASP A 128 -61.35 -3.53 -47.25
N ILE A 129 -62.36 -2.79 -47.81
CA ILE A 129 -63.78 -2.93 -47.44
C ILE A 129 -64.57 -3.13 -48.69
N SER A 130 -65.14 -4.31 -48.93
CA SER A 130 -66.04 -4.64 -50.03
C SER A 130 -65.55 -4.27 -51.43
N GLY A 131 -64.23 -4.27 -51.64
CA GLY A 131 -63.56 -3.97 -52.89
C GLY A 131 -63.01 -2.55 -53.00
N ASP A 132 -63.24 -1.69 -52.03
CA ASP A 132 -62.64 -0.32 -51.92
C ASP A 132 -61.51 -0.35 -50.88
N SER A 133 -60.35 0.18 -51.24
CA SER A 133 -59.15 0.22 -50.37
C SER A 133 -59.09 1.57 -49.63
N TYR A 134 -58.69 1.48 -48.37
CA TYR A 134 -58.55 2.64 -47.46
C TYR A 134 -57.24 2.66 -46.77
N TRP A 135 -56.73 3.88 -46.46
CA TRP A 135 -55.62 4.11 -45.57
C TRP A 135 -56.07 4.39 -44.13
N LEU A 136 -55.40 3.79 -43.16
CA LEU A 136 -55.58 4.10 -41.74
C LEU A 136 -54.28 4.71 -41.19
N LEU A 137 -54.36 5.94 -40.68
CA LEU A 137 -53.24 6.59 -39.97
C LEU A 137 -53.29 6.19 -38.51
N LEU A 138 -52.16 5.68 -38.01
CA LEU A 138 -51.92 5.42 -36.60
C LEU A 138 -50.91 6.42 -36.07
N PRO A 139 -51.19 7.10 -34.93
CA PRO A 139 -50.27 8.09 -34.35
C PRO A 139 -48.99 7.43 -33.84
N LEU A 140 -47.82 7.91 -34.24
CA LEU A 140 -46.49 7.44 -33.83
C LEU A 140 -46.30 7.40 -32.30
N ARG A 141 -47.00 8.29 -31.57
CA ARG A 141 -46.94 8.34 -30.09
C ARG A 141 -47.36 7.05 -29.39
N ARG A 142 -48.15 6.21 -30.02
CA ARG A 142 -48.55 4.89 -29.47
C ARG A 142 -47.45 3.87 -29.62
N ILE A 143 -46.59 4.05 -30.62
CA ILE A 143 -45.50 3.09 -30.97
C ILE A 143 -44.24 3.34 -30.15
N ASP A 144 -43.92 4.60 -29.85
CA ASP A 144 -42.69 5.00 -29.13
C ASP A 144 -42.72 4.72 -27.61
N ARG A 145 -43.89 4.38 -27.06
CA ARG A 145 -44.06 4.18 -25.61
C ARG A 145 -43.35 2.92 -25.06
N TYR A 146 -42.78 2.07 -25.90
CA TYR A 146 -42.15 0.80 -25.48
C TYR A 146 -40.66 0.80 -25.30
N GLN A 147 -39.95 1.90 -25.61
CA GLN A 147 -38.55 2.04 -25.20
C GLN A 147 -38.50 2.78 -23.87
N GLY A 148 -38.99 2.11 -22.82
CA GLY A 148 -39.24 2.74 -21.54
C GLY A 148 -37.96 3.08 -20.75
N PRO A 149 -38.03 4.12 -19.88
CA PRO A 149 -36.94 4.51 -18.96
C PRO A 149 -36.57 3.40 -17.97
N GLY A 150 -37.34 2.31 -17.91
CA GLY A 150 -37.10 1.18 -16.99
C GLY A 150 -35.76 0.50 -17.20
N LEU A 151 -35.31 0.33 -18.45
CA LEU A 151 -34.06 -0.34 -18.73
C LEU A 151 -32.84 0.49 -18.26
N ALA A 152 -32.86 1.79 -18.54
CA ALA A 152 -31.82 2.70 -18.08
C ALA A 152 -31.76 2.76 -16.54
N LEU A 153 -32.92 2.76 -15.89
CA LEU A 153 -33.03 2.73 -14.42
C LEU A 153 -32.45 1.43 -13.85
N ILE A 154 -32.81 0.26 -14.40
CA ILE A 154 -32.29 -1.05 -13.96
C ILE A 154 -30.76 -1.09 -14.11
N LEU A 155 -30.22 -0.65 -15.24
CA LEU A 155 -28.78 -0.58 -15.47
C LEU A 155 -28.08 0.33 -14.46
N THR A 156 -28.62 1.54 -14.24
CA THR A 156 -28.05 2.51 -13.29
C THR A 156 -28.07 1.98 -11.85
N VAL A 157 -29.17 1.37 -11.40
CA VAL A 157 -29.29 0.78 -10.06
C VAL A 157 -28.32 -0.38 -9.90
N THR A 158 -28.23 -1.26 -10.91
CA THR A 158 -27.29 -2.39 -10.86
C THR A 158 -25.84 -1.94 -10.80
N CYS A 159 -25.43 -0.95 -11.61
CA CYS A 159 -24.10 -0.37 -11.55
C CYS A 159 -23.81 0.25 -10.17
N LEU A 160 -24.77 0.99 -9.61
CA LEU A 160 -24.60 1.62 -8.29
C LEU A 160 -24.45 0.61 -7.17
N VAL A 161 -25.33 -0.41 -7.11
CA VAL A 161 -25.25 -1.48 -6.11
C VAL A 161 -23.93 -2.24 -6.23
N SER A 162 -23.48 -2.47 -7.43
CA SER A 162 -22.23 -3.17 -7.73
C SER A 162 -21.01 -2.37 -7.29
N LEU A 163 -20.99 -1.06 -7.56
CA LEU A 163 -19.93 -0.17 -7.11
C LEU A 163 -19.87 -0.10 -5.59
N LEU A 164 -21.01 0.02 -4.92
CA LEU A 164 -21.10 0.02 -3.46
C LEU A 164 -20.62 -1.31 -2.86
N GLY A 165 -20.99 -2.45 -3.47
CA GLY A 165 -20.53 -3.77 -3.07
C GLY A 165 -19.00 -3.92 -3.19
N ALA A 166 -18.42 -3.48 -4.30
CA ALA A 166 -16.97 -3.51 -4.52
C ALA A 166 -16.22 -2.63 -3.50
N LEU A 167 -16.72 -1.43 -3.21
CA LEU A 167 -16.15 -0.53 -2.20
C LEU A 167 -16.25 -1.12 -0.78
N ALA A 168 -17.39 -1.74 -0.45
CA ALA A 168 -17.58 -2.40 0.84
C ALA A 168 -16.59 -3.57 1.02
N LEU A 169 -16.45 -4.42 0.00
CA LEU A 169 -15.53 -5.57 0.04
C LEU A 169 -14.08 -5.12 0.17
N SER A 170 -13.66 -4.09 -0.58
CA SER A 170 -12.32 -3.52 -0.47
C SER A 170 -12.03 -3.00 0.94
N ARG A 171 -13.00 -2.33 1.59
CA ARG A 171 -12.83 -1.84 2.97
C ARG A 171 -12.86 -2.94 4.02
N LEU A 172 -13.64 -3.99 3.81
CA LEU A 172 -13.83 -5.07 4.79
C LEU A 172 -12.73 -6.13 4.74
N VAL A 173 -12.08 -6.33 3.59
CA VAL A 173 -11.10 -7.40 3.39
C VAL A 173 -9.72 -6.85 3.08
N ASP A 174 -9.59 -6.01 2.05
CA ASP A 174 -8.27 -5.61 1.55
C ASP A 174 -7.49 -4.73 2.54
N ARG A 175 -8.15 -3.74 3.16
CA ARG A 175 -7.49 -2.86 4.14
C ARG A 175 -7.01 -3.60 5.39
N PRO A 176 -7.80 -4.47 6.03
CA PRO A 176 -7.33 -5.28 7.16
C PRO A 176 -6.16 -6.20 6.81
N LEU A 177 -6.18 -6.84 5.63
CA LEU A 177 -5.08 -7.69 5.17
C LEU A 177 -3.80 -6.88 4.91
N ALA A 178 -3.92 -5.69 4.34
CA ALA A 178 -2.78 -4.78 4.16
C ALA A 178 -2.19 -4.37 5.52
N ASN A 179 -3.03 -4.02 6.50
CA ASN A 179 -2.59 -3.68 7.85
C ASN A 179 -1.88 -4.85 8.53
N LEU A 180 -2.40 -6.06 8.40
CA LEU A 180 -1.76 -7.29 8.91
C LEU A 180 -0.38 -7.49 8.26
N SER A 181 -0.28 -7.35 6.94
CA SER A 181 1.00 -7.45 6.21
C SER A 181 2.02 -6.42 6.68
N HIS A 182 1.57 -5.18 6.92
CA HIS A 182 2.42 -4.12 7.47
C HIS A 182 2.88 -4.43 8.90
N ALA A 183 1.99 -4.93 9.77
CA ALA A 183 2.32 -5.30 11.14
C ALA A 183 3.32 -6.46 11.19
N ILE A 184 3.14 -7.51 10.37
CA ILE A 184 4.10 -8.62 10.24
C ILE A 184 5.47 -8.10 9.81
N SER A 185 5.50 -7.21 8.80
CA SER A 185 6.75 -6.63 8.33
C SER A 185 7.43 -5.72 9.36
N ALA A 186 6.66 -5.05 10.21
CA ALA A 186 7.17 -4.23 11.30
C ALA A 186 7.85 -5.10 12.38
N ILE A 187 7.19 -6.19 12.82
CA ILE A 187 7.78 -7.14 13.76
C ILE A 187 9.06 -7.75 13.21
N GLY A 188 9.06 -8.19 11.94
CA GLY A 188 10.25 -8.76 11.32
C GLY A 188 11.46 -7.81 11.23
N ARG A 189 11.20 -6.50 11.27
CA ARG A 189 12.25 -5.46 11.33
C ARG A 189 12.57 -4.99 12.75
N GLY A 190 11.89 -5.51 13.78
CA GLY A 190 12.05 -5.07 15.17
C GLY A 190 11.49 -3.65 15.41
N VAL A 191 10.55 -3.19 14.58
CA VAL A 191 9.91 -1.87 14.71
C VAL A 191 8.62 -2.02 15.53
N GLN A 192 8.36 -1.06 16.42
CA GLN A 192 7.12 -1.03 17.20
C GLN A 192 5.91 -0.93 16.26
N TYR A 193 4.89 -1.72 16.52
CA TYR A 193 3.65 -1.73 15.76
C TYR A 193 2.45 -1.42 16.70
N ASP A 194 1.39 -0.83 16.13
CA ASP A 194 0.14 -0.68 16.87
C ASP A 194 -0.64 -2.00 16.82
N PRO A 195 -1.25 -2.44 17.95
CA PRO A 195 -2.05 -3.66 17.97
C PRO A 195 -3.15 -3.62 16.91
N LEU A 196 -3.31 -4.73 16.19
CA LEU A 196 -4.33 -4.84 15.16
C LEU A 196 -5.75 -4.80 15.79
N PRO A 197 -6.70 -4.09 15.16
CA PRO A 197 -8.05 -3.95 15.72
C PRO A 197 -8.78 -5.30 15.73
N GLU A 198 -9.37 -5.65 16.87
CA GLU A 198 -10.19 -6.86 17.03
C GLU A 198 -11.67 -6.56 16.72
N LYS A 199 -11.90 -5.91 15.54
CA LYS A 199 -13.23 -5.53 15.04
C LYS A 199 -13.35 -5.90 13.57
N GLY A 200 -14.55 -6.28 13.14
CA GLY A 200 -14.83 -6.63 11.73
C GLY A 200 -15.31 -8.07 11.54
N PRO A 201 -15.10 -8.69 10.37
CA PRO A 201 -15.46 -10.07 10.09
C PRO A 201 -14.83 -11.06 11.07
N ALA A 202 -15.59 -12.04 11.53
CA ALA A 202 -15.17 -12.95 12.60
C ALA A 202 -13.81 -13.62 12.35
N GLN A 203 -13.54 -14.03 11.11
CA GLN A 203 -12.27 -14.65 10.72
C GLN A 203 -11.07 -13.69 10.88
N LEU A 204 -11.24 -12.43 10.51
CA LEU A 204 -10.20 -11.40 10.66
C LEU A 204 -9.95 -11.06 12.13
N VAL A 205 -11.01 -11.02 12.95
CA VAL A 205 -10.88 -10.81 14.40
C VAL A 205 -10.04 -11.91 15.05
N VAL A 206 -10.28 -13.18 14.67
CA VAL A 206 -9.48 -14.32 15.17
C VAL A 206 -8.02 -14.18 14.76
N ILE A 207 -7.76 -13.91 13.49
CA ILE A 207 -6.39 -13.74 12.97
C ILE A 207 -5.68 -12.58 13.68
N ASN A 208 -6.33 -11.41 13.81
CA ASN A 208 -5.75 -10.25 14.46
C ASN A 208 -5.46 -10.52 15.97
N ARG A 209 -6.34 -11.25 16.65
CA ARG A 209 -6.15 -11.63 18.06
C ARG A 209 -4.95 -12.56 18.22
N GLU A 210 -4.86 -13.60 17.41
CA GLU A 210 -3.73 -14.54 17.45
C GLU A 210 -2.41 -13.86 17.09
N PHE A 211 -2.44 -12.97 16.10
CA PHE A 211 -1.28 -12.15 15.76
C PHE A 211 -0.85 -11.25 16.93
N ASN A 212 -1.79 -10.52 17.53
CA ASN A 212 -1.50 -9.66 18.69
C ASN A 212 -0.97 -10.46 19.90
N ARG A 213 -1.44 -11.71 20.06
CA ARG A 213 -0.93 -12.63 21.09
C ARG A 213 0.51 -13.05 20.79
N LEU A 214 0.77 -13.53 19.58
CA LEU A 214 2.10 -13.93 19.13
C LEU A 214 3.12 -12.79 19.28
N ALA A 215 2.73 -11.60 18.91
CA ALA A 215 3.58 -10.43 19.02
C ALA A 215 3.94 -10.10 20.47
N ARG A 216 2.96 -10.16 21.40
CA ARG A 216 3.20 -9.97 22.84
C ARG A 216 4.08 -11.09 23.43
N ASP A 217 3.90 -12.32 22.99
CA ASP A 217 4.72 -13.43 23.45
C ASP A 217 6.18 -13.28 22.97
N LEU A 218 6.38 -12.79 21.75
CA LEU A 218 7.71 -12.48 21.21
C LEU A 218 8.38 -11.33 22.01
N GLU A 219 7.65 -10.26 22.30
CA GLU A 219 8.16 -9.16 23.14
C GLU A 219 8.57 -9.64 24.55
N ARG A 220 7.77 -10.53 25.14
CA ARG A 220 8.11 -11.14 26.45
C ARG A 220 9.37 -11.98 26.36
N LEU A 221 9.48 -12.84 25.35
CA LEU A 221 10.68 -13.66 25.16
C LEU A 221 11.95 -12.82 24.98
N GLU A 222 11.87 -11.72 24.23
CA GLU A 222 12.98 -10.78 24.07
C GLU A 222 13.33 -10.07 25.39
N SER A 223 12.31 -9.66 26.15
CA SER A 223 12.48 -9.07 27.49
C SER A 223 13.12 -10.06 28.48
N ASP A 224 12.57 -11.25 28.59
CA ASP A 224 13.07 -12.29 29.49
C ASP A 224 14.53 -12.66 29.15
N ARG A 225 14.84 -12.79 27.86
CA ARG A 225 16.21 -13.01 27.39
C ARG A 225 17.15 -11.89 27.84
N SER A 226 16.70 -10.64 27.74
CA SER A 226 17.51 -9.48 28.13
C SER A 226 17.73 -9.41 29.65
N ILE A 227 16.68 -9.72 30.43
CA ILE A 227 16.77 -9.75 31.89
C ILE A 227 17.74 -10.87 32.32
N ALA A 228 17.61 -12.06 31.75
CA ALA A 228 18.51 -13.18 32.04
C ALA A 228 19.99 -12.83 31.72
N LEU A 229 20.25 -12.20 30.57
CA LEU A 229 21.62 -11.80 30.20
C LEU A 229 22.16 -10.68 31.08
N ALA A 230 21.31 -9.76 31.55
CA ALA A 230 21.71 -8.74 32.53
C ALA A 230 22.04 -9.34 33.90
N GLY A 231 21.28 -10.35 34.35
CA GLY A 231 21.56 -11.10 35.56
C GLY A 231 22.89 -11.85 35.47
N ILE A 232 23.11 -12.58 34.39
CA ILE A 232 24.38 -13.30 34.14
C ILE A 232 25.57 -12.33 34.17
N SER A 233 25.45 -11.13 33.59
CA SER A 233 26.51 -10.14 33.61
C SER A 233 26.87 -9.68 35.04
N HIS A 234 25.87 -9.42 35.85
CA HIS A 234 26.08 -9.03 37.25
C HIS A 234 26.77 -10.17 38.03
N ASP A 235 26.29 -11.41 37.85
CA ASP A 235 26.79 -12.56 38.55
C ASP A 235 28.21 -12.98 38.14
N VAL A 236 28.62 -12.65 36.91
CA VAL A 236 30.02 -12.84 36.43
C VAL A 236 30.91 -11.69 36.92
N ARG A 237 30.43 -10.44 36.97
CA ARG A 237 31.25 -9.31 37.41
C ARG A 237 31.65 -9.38 38.87
N SER A 238 30.79 -9.90 39.74
CA SER A 238 31.08 -10.03 41.17
C SER A 238 32.32 -10.92 41.46
N PRO A 239 32.43 -12.15 40.91
CA PRO A 239 33.65 -12.96 41.10
C PRO A 239 34.87 -12.36 40.40
N LEU A 240 34.72 -11.68 39.23
CA LEU A 240 35.84 -11.01 38.56
C LEU A 240 36.43 -9.87 39.44
N THR A 241 35.57 -9.12 40.12
CA THR A 241 36.03 -8.08 41.06
C THR A 241 36.78 -8.67 42.21
N ARG A 242 36.33 -9.81 42.76
CA ARG A 242 37.08 -10.54 43.83
C ARG A 242 38.43 -11.06 43.32
N LEU A 243 38.47 -11.70 42.14
CA LEU A 243 39.71 -12.16 41.53
C LEU A 243 40.71 -11.01 41.32
N ARG A 244 40.22 -9.83 40.86
CA ARG A 244 41.04 -8.64 40.72
C ARG A 244 41.65 -8.22 42.04
N MET A 245 40.86 -8.15 43.14
CA MET A 245 41.35 -7.84 44.49
C MET A 245 42.40 -8.86 44.98
N GLU A 246 42.17 -10.15 44.77
CA GLU A 246 43.10 -11.22 45.17
C GLU A 246 44.42 -11.07 44.41
N VAL A 247 44.39 -10.81 43.11
CA VAL A 247 45.58 -10.58 42.28
C VAL A 247 46.34 -9.31 42.66
N GLU A 248 45.63 -8.22 43.01
CA GLU A 248 46.24 -6.97 43.49
C GLU A 248 46.92 -7.13 44.86
N LEU A 249 46.35 -7.97 45.75
CA LEU A 249 46.88 -8.24 47.08
C LEU A 249 47.95 -9.38 47.10
N ALA A 250 48.07 -10.16 46.04
CA ALA A 250 49.03 -11.24 45.96
C ALA A 250 50.46 -10.73 45.82
N GLU A 251 51.42 -11.43 46.45
CA GLU A 251 52.86 -11.21 46.27
C GLU A 251 53.35 -11.75 44.92
N LEU A 252 52.95 -11.12 43.83
CA LEU A 252 53.33 -11.47 42.46
C LEU A 252 54.35 -10.49 41.88
N PRO A 253 55.21 -10.96 40.99
CA PRO A 253 56.05 -10.05 40.17
C PRO A 253 55.16 -9.03 39.44
N SER A 254 55.60 -7.76 39.36
CA SER A 254 54.80 -6.66 38.79
C SER A 254 54.31 -6.91 37.38
N ALA A 255 55.13 -7.56 36.53
CA ALA A 255 54.75 -7.92 35.16
C ALA A 255 53.65 -8.99 35.12
N GLN A 256 53.72 -9.97 36.01
CA GLN A 256 52.69 -11.05 36.08
C GLN A 256 51.40 -10.52 36.64
N ARG A 257 51.45 -9.69 37.68
CA ARG A 257 50.26 -9.00 38.23
C ARG A 257 49.57 -8.15 37.17
N ALA A 258 50.32 -7.34 36.41
CA ALA A 258 49.79 -6.50 35.35
C ALA A 258 49.11 -7.32 34.23
N ALA A 259 49.69 -8.46 33.86
CA ALA A 259 49.11 -9.36 32.86
C ALA A 259 47.77 -9.94 33.35
N MET A 260 47.71 -10.46 34.60
CA MET A 260 46.48 -11.02 35.16
C MET A 260 45.39 -9.98 35.34
N VAL A 261 45.69 -8.74 35.78
CA VAL A 261 44.74 -7.65 35.87
C VAL A 261 44.21 -7.30 34.49
N ALA A 262 45.06 -7.22 33.48
CA ALA A 262 44.65 -6.95 32.09
C ALA A 262 43.71 -8.05 31.54
N ASP A 263 43.94 -9.32 31.86
CA ASP A 263 43.05 -10.42 31.46
C ASP A 263 41.68 -10.33 32.14
N ILE A 264 41.63 -9.98 33.44
CA ILE A 264 40.39 -9.80 34.17
C ILE A 264 39.58 -8.60 33.61
N GLU A 265 40.24 -7.46 33.34
CA GLU A 265 39.62 -6.30 32.71
C GLU A 265 39.12 -6.62 31.30
N ARG A 266 39.84 -7.46 30.57
CA ARG A 266 39.40 -7.93 29.25
C ARG A 266 38.13 -8.77 29.33
N ILE A 267 38.04 -9.70 30.30
CA ILE A 267 36.84 -10.50 30.52
C ILE A 267 35.65 -9.62 30.90
N ASP A 268 35.82 -8.66 31.82
CA ASP A 268 34.74 -7.71 32.19
C ASP A 268 34.23 -6.90 31.01
N SER A 269 35.17 -6.43 30.16
CA SER A 269 34.83 -5.72 28.92
C SER A 269 34.03 -6.58 27.93
N LEU A 270 34.43 -7.87 27.75
CA LEU A 270 33.72 -8.82 26.90
C LEU A 270 32.30 -9.08 27.39
N VAL A 271 32.13 -9.28 28.70
CA VAL A 271 30.80 -9.47 29.34
C VAL A 271 29.96 -8.23 29.15
N GLY A 272 30.51 -7.03 29.34
CA GLY A 272 29.81 -5.75 29.11
C GLY A 272 29.32 -5.62 27.68
N GLN A 273 30.17 -5.87 26.69
CA GLN A 273 29.84 -5.81 25.26
C GLN A 273 28.77 -6.87 24.86
N PHE A 274 28.81 -8.06 25.48
CA PHE A 274 27.81 -9.08 25.26
C PHE A 274 26.42 -8.66 25.74
N VAL A 275 26.34 -8.03 26.93
CA VAL A 275 25.08 -7.50 27.47
C VAL A 275 24.57 -6.34 26.62
N ASP A 276 25.46 -5.45 26.18
CA ASP A 276 25.11 -4.36 25.29
C ASP A 276 24.56 -4.85 23.95
N TYR A 277 25.15 -5.91 23.40
CA TYR A 277 24.60 -6.58 22.22
C TYR A 277 23.20 -7.17 22.49
N ALA A 278 23.00 -7.82 23.64
CA ALA A 278 21.71 -8.36 24.00
C ALA A 278 20.62 -7.28 24.16
N ARG A 279 20.96 -6.16 24.82
CA ARG A 279 20.06 -5.03 25.04
C ARG A 279 19.77 -4.18 23.80
N SER A 280 20.67 -4.17 22.81
CA SER A 280 20.49 -3.38 21.57
C SER A 280 19.28 -3.80 20.71
N GLY A 281 18.58 -4.89 21.09
CA GLY A 281 17.31 -5.33 20.48
C GLY A 281 16.05 -4.83 21.17
N GLN A 282 16.14 -4.22 22.38
CA GLN A 282 14.96 -3.76 23.14
C GLN A 282 14.41 -2.47 22.55
N THR A 283 13.07 -2.38 22.53
CA THR A 283 12.36 -1.18 22.07
C THR A 283 12.34 -0.16 23.20
N ALA A 284 13.12 0.91 23.09
CA ALA A 284 12.97 2.10 23.93
C ALA A 284 12.02 3.11 23.26
N PRO A 285 11.32 3.96 24.04
CA PRO A 285 10.49 5.00 23.47
C PRO A 285 11.35 5.97 22.66
N ALA A 286 11.00 6.19 21.40
CA ALA A 286 11.64 7.17 20.57
C ALA A 286 11.30 8.58 21.07
N LEU A 287 12.31 9.36 21.40
CA LEU A 287 12.20 10.75 21.83
C LEU A 287 12.70 11.64 20.68
N LEU A 288 12.13 12.84 20.57
CA LEU A 288 12.70 13.86 19.70
C LEU A 288 13.88 14.51 20.46
N VAL A 289 15.09 14.28 19.97
CA VAL A 289 16.34 14.79 20.57
C VAL A 289 17.14 15.56 19.54
N ASP A 290 18.04 16.42 20.01
CA ASP A 290 19.08 17.01 19.14
C ASP A 290 20.28 16.06 19.10
N ALA A 291 20.39 15.27 18.04
CA ALA A 291 21.50 14.34 17.84
C ALA A 291 22.87 15.05 17.79
N GLY A 292 22.90 16.33 17.38
CA GLY A 292 24.11 17.12 17.36
C GLY A 292 24.72 17.31 18.77
N VAL A 293 23.87 17.66 19.75
CA VAL A 293 24.29 17.85 21.15
C VAL A 293 24.84 16.53 21.74
N GLU A 294 24.15 15.42 21.51
CA GLU A 294 24.58 14.11 21.99
C GLU A 294 25.93 13.67 21.40
N LEU A 295 26.11 13.90 20.11
CA LEU A 295 27.36 13.55 19.41
C LEU A 295 28.51 14.47 19.78
N GLU A 296 28.28 15.76 20.04
CA GLU A 296 29.32 16.66 20.54
C GLU A 296 29.81 16.28 21.94
N GLN A 297 28.87 15.98 22.85
CA GLN A 297 29.22 15.49 24.18
C GLN A 297 30.03 14.17 24.12
N LEU A 298 29.67 13.31 23.19
CA LEU A 298 30.41 12.07 22.98
C LEU A 298 31.82 12.39 22.43
N ALA A 299 31.95 13.22 21.42
CA ALA A 299 33.21 13.61 20.81
C ALA A 299 34.15 14.26 21.83
N ALA A 300 33.63 15.16 22.69
CA ALA A 300 34.42 15.81 23.76
C ALA A 300 35.00 14.78 24.74
N ARG A 301 34.20 13.82 25.18
CA ARG A 301 34.69 12.72 26.07
C ARG A 301 35.83 11.94 25.44
N TYR A 302 35.71 11.60 24.14
CA TYR A 302 36.77 10.86 23.45
C TYR A 302 38.03 11.72 23.16
N ALA A 303 37.90 13.01 22.97
CA ALA A 303 39.02 13.95 22.82
C ALA A 303 39.84 14.10 24.13
N GLU A 304 39.17 14.19 25.29
CA GLU A 304 39.81 14.21 26.62
C GLU A 304 40.60 12.93 26.90
N VAL A 305 40.04 11.76 26.60
CA VAL A 305 40.72 10.45 26.76
C VAL A 305 41.95 10.36 25.83
N GLY A 306 41.88 10.96 24.64
CA GLY A 306 43.00 11.08 23.72
C GLY A 306 44.15 11.96 24.26
N ALA A 307 43.82 13.09 24.89
CA ALA A 307 44.79 14.03 25.47
C ALA A 307 45.54 13.42 26.67
N VAL A 308 44.87 12.72 27.59
CA VAL A 308 45.48 12.08 28.75
C VAL A 308 46.46 10.96 28.39
N SER A 309 46.30 10.34 27.22
CA SER A 309 47.23 9.32 26.72
C SER A 309 48.56 9.88 26.20
N GLN A 310 48.71 11.18 26.00
CA GLN A 310 49.92 11.83 25.51
C GLN A 310 50.97 12.05 26.62
N ASP A 311 50.59 11.97 27.90
CA ASP A 311 51.46 12.31 29.05
C ASP A 311 52.27 11.12 29.59
N LYS A 312 52.25 9.96 28.92
CA LYS A 312 53.08 8.80 29.31
C LYS A 312 54.47 8.93 28.69
N PRO A 313 55.57 9.00 29.52
CA PRO A 313 56.93 9.00 29.01
C PRO A 313 57.25 7.65 28.28
N GLY A 314 57.33 7.67 26.99
CA GLY A 314 57.60 6.45 26.19
C GLY A 314 57.00 6.46 24.78
N GLY A 315 56.65 7.60 24.19
CA GLY A 315 56.20 7.73 22.81
C GLY A 315 54.73 7.35 22.61
N GLY A 316 53.85 8.12 23.26
CA GLY A 316 52.38 7.98 23.07
C GLY A 316 51.99 8.26 21.63
N THR A 317 51.31 7.34 21.00
CA THR A 317 50.72 7.49 19.65
C THR A 317 49.74 8.71 19.68
N GLN A 318 50.01 9.73 18.89
CA GLN A 318 49.17 10.92 18.79
C GLN A 318 47.77 10.45 18.31
N ARG A 319 46.73 10.77 19.08
CA ARG A 319 45.36 10.49 18.77
C ARG A 319 44.62 11.80 18.53
N GLU A 320 44.07 12.00 17.35
CA GLU A 320 43.35 13.20 16.97
C GLU A 320 41.93 12.86 16.57
N LEU A 321 40.94 13.41 17.26
CA LEU A 321 39.51 13.31 16.87
C LEU A 321 39.08 14.68 16.32
N ARG A 322 38.66 14.67 15.06
CA ARG A 322 38.05 15.84 14.38
C ARG A 322 36.54 15.60 14.24
N ALA A 323 35.74 16.48 14.84
CA ALA A 323 34.31 16.47 14.77
C ALA A 323 33.77 17.60 13.90
N ASP A 324 32.90 17.29 12.94
CA ASP A 324 32.18 18.23 12.08
C ASP A 324 30.69 17.91 12.16
N ILE A 325 29.99 18.51 13.12
CA ILE A 325 28.62 18.21 13.50
C ILE A 325 27.73 19.40 13.20
N GLN A 326 26.68 19.19 12.43
CA GLN A 326 25.66 20.20 12.13
C GLN A 326 24.74 20.44 13.33
N HIS A 327 24.36 21.71 13.54
CA HIS A 327 23.39 22.14 14.55
C HIS A 327 22.32 23.07 13.96
N PRO A 328 21.05 22.97 14.39
CA PRO A 328 20.50 21.86 15.15
C PRO A 328 20.35 20.59 14.27
N LEU A 329 20.38 19.41 14.91
CA LEU A 329 20.27 18.11 14.22
C LEU A 329 19.16 17.27 14.87
N PRO A 330 17.87 17.66 14.73
CA PRO A 330 16.77 16.96 15.34
C PRO A 330 16.64 15.55 14.76
N TRP A 331 16.49 14.57 15.65
CA TRP A 331 16.28 13.17 15.32
C TRP A 331 15.31 12.52 16.31
N CYS A 332 14.50 11.59 15.84
CA CYS A 332 13.54 10.85 16.68
C CYS A 332 14.07 9.44 16.95
N GLY A 333 14.57 9.23 18.16
CA GLY A 333 15.16 7.97 18.59
C GLY A 333 15.56 7.97 20.04
N ASP A 334 16.25 6.91 20.49
CA ASP A 334 16.84 6.82 21.83
C ASP A 334 18.27 7.40 21.82
N PRO A 335 18.57 8.47 22.58
CA PRO A 335 19.91 9.02 22.64
C PRO A 335 20.97 8.00 23.10
N SER A 336 20.59 7.02 23.94
CA SER A 336 21.50 5.98 24.38
C SER A 336 21.92 5.05 23.22
N ASP A 337 21.02 4.76 22.29
CA ASP A 337 21.35 3.98 21.09
C ASP A 337 22.30 4.72 20.16
N LEU A 338 22.07 6.03 19.99
CA LEU A 338 22.94 6.89 19.19
C LEU A 338 24.36 6.93 19.77
N THR A 339 24.46 7.21 21.07
CA THR A 339 25.73 7.26 21.82
C THR A 339 26.43 5.91 21.77
N ARG A 340 25.70 4.80 21.91
CA ARG A 340 26.24 3.43 21.85
C ARG A 340 26.72 3.08 20.44
N ALA A 341 25.97 3.41 19.40
CA ALA A 341 26.36 3.14 18.03
C ALA A 341 27.65 3.88 17.66
N VAL A 342 27.69 5.20 17.88
CA VAL A 342 28.84 6.01 17.54
C VAL A 342 30.03 5.72 18.46
N GLY A 343 29.81 5.47 19.76
CA GLY A 343 30.84 5.03 20.69
C GLY A 343 31.55 3.76 20.24
N ASN A 344 30.80 2.73 19.82
CA ASN A 344 31.39 1.50 19.25
C ASN A 344 32.23 1.76 17.99
N LEU A 345 31.84 2.72 17.15
CA LEU A 345 32.64 3.12 15.98
C LEU A 345 33.92 3.85 16.37
N LEU A 346 33.85 4.76 17.34
CA LEU A 346 35.01 5.48 17.85
C LEU A 346 35.99 4.53 18.56
N ASP A 347 35.49 3.59 19.40
CA ASP A 347 36.31 2.56 20.03
C ASP A 347 37.00 1.67 18.99
N ASN A 348 36.29 1.30 17.92
CA ASN A 348 36.85 0.53 16.83
C ASN A 348 37.95 1.33 16.09
N ALA A 349 37.72 2.61 15.81
CA ALA A 349 38.68 3.49 15.17
C ALA A 349 39.94 3.71 16.05
N LEU A 350 39.80 3.91 17.38
CA LEU A 350 40.89 4.03 18.30
C LEU A 350 41.75 2.75 18.40
N ARG A 351 41.12 1.59 18.29
CA ARG A 351 41.77 0.28 18.40
C ARG A 351 42.48 -0.14 17.13
N HIS A 352 41.87 0.09 15.97
CA HIS A 352 42.31 -0.44 14.68
C HIS A 352 42.78 0.67 13.71
N GLY A 353 42.58 1.95 14.03
CA GLY A 353 42.90 3.08 13.17
C GLY A 353 44.36 3.43 13.05
N ARG A 354 45.30 2.58 13.55
CA ARG A 354 46.74 2.81 13.45
C ARG A 354 47.22 2.56 12.01
N SER A 355 47.82 3.58 11.41
CA SER A 355 48.55 3.44 10.15
C SER A 355 49.84 2.64 10.40
N GLY A 356 50.17 1.71 9.47
CA GLY A 356 51.40 0.94 9.52
C GLY A 356 52.72 1.79 9.45
N THR A 357 52.58 3.07 9.19
CA THR A 357 53.71 4.04 9.06
C THR A 357 54.13 4.73 10.37
N GLY A 358 53.58 4.32 11.53
CA GLY A 358 53.87 4.96 12.82
C GLY A 358 53.27 6.34 13.04
N ALA A 359 52.49 6.86 12.09
CA ALA A 359 51.71 8.06 12.24
C ALA A 359 50.59 7.86 13.27
N GLY A 360 50.16 8.93 13.96
CA GLY A 360 49.08 8.88 14.93
C GLY A 360 47.76 8.44 14.33
N VAL A 361 46.80 8.05 15.19
CA VAL A 361 45.41 7.74 14.77
C VAL A 361 44.64 9.02 14.57
N VAL A 362 44.16 9.26 13.34
CA VAL A 362 43.28 10.40 13.04
C VAL A 362 41.87 9.83 12.80
N ILE A 363 40.88 10.33 13.55
CA ILE A 363 39.48 9.94 13.45
C ILE A 363 38.67 11.14 13.02
N HIS A 364 37.83 10.98 12.01
CA HIS A 364 36.86 12.01 11.62
C HIS A 364 35.46 11.55 11.93
N LEU A 365 34.74 12.34 12.73
CA LEU A 365 33.32 12.19 13.00
C LEU A 365 32.56 13.31 12.29
N SER A 366 31.66 13.01 11.41
CA SER A 366 30.76 14.03 10.84
C SER A 366 29.31 13.59 10.96
N ALA A 367 28.43 14.55 11.26
CA ALA A 367 27.00 14.32 11.36
C ALA A 367 26.23 15.47 10.69
N ARG A 368 25.37 15.12 9.73
CA ARG A 368 24.62 16.10 8.95
C ARG A 368 23.22 15.58 8.64
N ARG A 369 22.30 16.49 8.36
CA ARG A 369 20.99 16.15 7.82
C ARG A 369 21.06 16.15 6.31
N GLU A 370 20.71 15.02 5.67
CA GLU A 370 20.58 14.88 4.23
C GLU A 370 19.15 14.45 3.91
N ALA A 371 18.39 15.33 3.23
CA ALA A 371 16.95 15.13 2.96
C ALA A 371 16.16 14.85 4.26
N SER A 372 15.52 13.68 4.38
CA SER A 372 14.73 13.22 5.54
C SER A 372 15.48 12.22 6.42
N SER A 373 16.81 12.25 6.44
CA SER A 373 17.62 11.31 7.22
C SER A 373 18.80 11.98 7.92
N LEU A 374 19.11 11.48 9.11
CA LEU A 374 20.35 11.78 9.83
C LEU A 374 21.45 10.90 9.24
N LYS A 375 22.51 11.52 8.73
CA LYS A 375 23.69 10.85 8.21
C LYS A 375 24.87 11.09 9.13
N ILE A 376 25.47 10.01 9.63
CA ILE A 376 26.66 10.02 10.50
C ILE A 376 27.77 9.26 9.80
N ARG A 377 28.96 9.82 9.75
CA ARG A 377 30.14 9.20 9.19
C ARG A 377 31.26 9.19 10.23
N VAL A 378 31.87 8.05 10.41
CA VAL A 378 33.09 7.87 11.19
C VAL A 378 34.14 7.28 10.27
N SER A 379 35.29 7.92 10.17
CA SER A 379 36.40 7.39 9.40
C SER A 379 37.68 7.41 10.20
N ASP A 380 38.56 6.43 9.96
CA ASP A 380 39.89 6.31 10.57
C ASP A 380 40.96 6.22 9.50
N SER A 381 42.23 6.27 9.96
CA SER A 381 43.43 6.18 9.13
C SER A 381 44.09 4.77 9.15
N GLY A 382 43.35 3.77 9.55
CA GLY A 382 43.83 2.39 9.69
C GLY A 382 43.94 1.61 8.36
N PRO A 383 44.05 0.28 8.43
CA PRO A 383 44.19 -0.57 7.24
C PRO A 383 42.88 -0.79 6.48
N GLY A 384 41.74 -0.34 7.05
CA GLY A 384 40.41 -0.54 6.44
C GLY A 384 39.93 -1.99 6.50
N ILE A 385 38.82 -2.27 5.77
CA ILE A 385 38.19 -3.61 5.67
C ILE A 385 38.07 -3.97 4.19
N PRO A 386 38.65 -5.10 3.74
CA PRO A 386 38.51 -5.56 2.36
C PRO A 386 37.02 -5.73 1.96
N ALA A 387 36.67 -5.40 0.72
CA ALA A 387 35.28 -5.42 0.25
C ALA A 387 34.58 -6.76 0.46
N LEU A 388 35.27 -7.86 0.27
CA LEU A 388 34.74 -9.24 0.45
C LEU A 388 34.40 -9.57 1.91
N GLU A 389 35.01 -8.88 2.87
CA GLU A 389 34.87 -9.14 4.30
C GLU A 389 33.87 -8.23 4.99
N ARG A 390 33.40 -7.16 4.30
CA ARG A 390 32.52 -6.13 4.87
C ARG A 390 31.20 -6.67 5.40
N GLU A 391 30.59 -7.64 4.74
CA GLU A 391 29.36 -8.27 5.23
C GLU A 391 29.62 -9.23 6.39
N ARG A 392 30.78 -9.93 6.38
CA ARG A 392 31.14 -10.87 7.41
C ARG A 392 31.38 -10.19 8.76
N VAL A 393 32.07 -9.05 8.78
CA VAL A 393 32.40 -8.33 10.01
C VAL A 393 31.18 -7.69 10.70
N LEU A 394 30.03 -7.63 10.04
CA LEU A 394 28.74 -7.20 10.62
C LEU A 394 28.05 -8.32 11.42
N ARG A 395 28.53 -9.57 11.32
CA ARG A 395 28.02 -10.69 12.10
C ARG A 395 28.61 -10.68 13.50
N PRO A 396 27.84 -11.07 14.54
CA PRO A 396 28.37 -11.14 15.90
C PRO A 396 29.57 -12.13 15.99
N PHE A 397 30.59 -11.76 16.76
CA PHE A 397 31.81 -12.56 17.03
C PHE A 397 32.70 -12.81 15.81
N GLU A 398 32.42 -12.23 14.65
CA GLU A 398 33.28 -12.32 13.48
C GLU A 398 34.41 -11.29 13.55
N ARG A 399 35.65 -11.75 13.16
CA ARG A 399 36.88 -10.96 13.15
C ARG A 399 37.63 -11.21 11.87
N LEU A 400 38.33 -10.19 11.35
CA LEU A 400 39.16 -10.30 10.14
C LEU A 400 40.37 -11.20 10.36
N ASP A 401 41.08 -11.05 11.47
CA ASP A 401 42.27 -11.82 11.82
C ASP A 401 42.04 -12.64 13.09
N ARG A 402 41.91 -13.96 12.95
CA ARG A 402 41.95 -14.92 14.07
C ARG A 402 43.38 -15.19 14.57
N ALA A 403 44.39 -14.83 13.78
CA ALA A 403 45.78 -15.26 14.00
C ALA A 403 46.65 -14.28 14.76
N ARG A 404 46.24 -12.96 14.85
CA ARG A 404 46.97 -11.98 15.66
C ARG A 404 46.39 -11.99 17.07
N GLY A 405 47.03 -12.80 17.93
CA GLY A 405 46.73 -12.87 19.35
C GLY A 405 46.89 -11.51 20.04
N ASP A 406 46.18 -11.34 21.15
CA ASP A 406 46.27 -10.37 22.22
C ASP A 406 45.67 -8.95 22.08
N GLU A 407 45.53 -8.34 20.93
CA GLU A 407 44.92 -7.00 20.84
C GLU A 407 43.47 -6.99 20.30
N GLY A 408 42.85 -8.14 20.16
CA GLY A 408 41.59 -8.30 19.45
C GLY A 408 40.35 -8.02 20.25
N GLY A 409 39.47 -7.14 19.76
CA GLY A 409 38.12 -6.90 20.27
C GLY A 409 37.22 -8.12 20.22
N SER A 410 36.05 -8.06 20.85
CA SER A 410 35.03 -9.15 20.93
C SER A 410 34.41 -9.53 19.58
N GLY A 411 34.53 -8.72 18.54
CA GLY A 411 33.77 -8.85 17.29
C GLY A 411 32.29 -8.48 17.43
N LEU A 412 31.91 -7.77 18.50
CA LEU A 412 30.53 -7.34 18.76
C LEU A 412 30.27 -5.89 18.36
N GLY A 413 31.28 -5.00 18.33
CA GLY A 413 31.07 -3.57 18.12
C GLY A 413 30.31 -3.23 16.84
N LEU A 414 30.76 -3.71 15.67
CA LEU A 414 30.07 -3.48 14.40
C LEU A 414 28.72 -4.18 14.33
N ALA A 415 28.56 -5.34 14.98
CA ALA A 415 27.29 -6.04 15.07
C ALA A 415 26.25 -5.27 15.89
N ILE A 416 26.67 -4.61 16.98
CA ILE A 416 25.84 -3.69 17.80
C ILE A 416 25.36 -2.52 16.92
N VAL A 417 26.30 -1.87 16.22
CA VAL A 417 25.97 -0.75 15.32
C VAL A 417 24.98 -1.16 14.25
N HIS A 418 25.23 -2.30 13.59
CA HIS A 418 24.34 -2.82 12.56
C HIS A 418 22.94 -3.10 13.10
N ARG A 419 22.82 -3.67 14.30
CA ARG A 419 21.53 -3.98 14.94
C ARG A 419 20.76 -2.70 15.30
N ILE A 420 21.45 -1.70 15.87
CA ILE A 420 20.87 -0.39 16.19
C ILE A 420 20.35 0.28 14.91
N VAL A 421 21.16 0.36 13.87
CA VAL A 421 20.77 0.99 12.60
C VAL A 421 19.55 0.31 11.98
N ARG A 422 19.53 -1.03 11.97
CA ARG A 422 18.36 -1.79 11.47
C ARG A 422 17.09 -1.56 12.27
N ARG A 423 17.19 -1.34 13.58
CA ARG A 423 16.05 -1.01 14.45
C ARG A 423 15.34 0.27 14.02
N TYR A 424 16.09 1.26 13.56
CA TYR A 424 15.55 2.52 13.03
C TYR A 424 15.26 2.47 11.52
N ALA A 425 15.18 1.27 10.92
CA ALA A 425 15.02 1.08 9.48
C ALA A 425 16.07 1.83 8.64
N GLY A 426 17.24 2.09 9.26
CA GLY A 426 18.37 2.76 8.65
C GLY A 426 19.23 1.85 7.79
N ASN A 427 20.27 2.43 7.22
CA ASN A 427 21.27 1.73 6.42
C ASN A 427 22.67 1.96 6.98
N LEU A 428 23.48 0.90 7.05
CA LEU A 428 24.89 0.91 7.41
C LEU A 428 25.74 0.58 6.17
N ARG A 429 26.71 1.42 5.85
CA ARG A 429 27.66 1.17 4.77
C ARG A 429 29.08 1.19 5.29
N LEU A 430 29.88 0.21 4.90
CA LEU A 430 31.31 0.16 5.12
C LEU A 430 32.02 0.52 3.81
N GLY A 431 32.91 1.50 3.86
CA GLY A 431 33.65 2.04 2.72
C GLY A 431 35.12 2.19 3.05
N GLU A 432 35.85 2.79 2.12
CA GLU A 432 37.24 3.21 2.29
C GLU A 432 37.29 4.70 2.55
N ALA A 433 38.06 5.12 3.55
CA ALA A 433 38.20 6.55 3.88
C ALA A 433 39.08 7.26 2.84
N PRO A 434 38.85 8.57 2.57
CA PRO A 434 39.77 9.37 1.75
C PRO A 434 41.18 9.41 2.39
N GLY A 435 42.15 8.78 1.74
CA GLY A 435 43.51 8.66 2.27
C GLY A 435 43.83 7.30 2.91
N GLY A 436 42.96 6.33 2.75
CA GLY A 436 43.03 4.98 3.33
C GLY A 436 42.31 4.88 4.66
N GLY A 437 42.06 3.65 5.13
CA GLY A 437 41.34 3.38 6.36
C GLY A 437 39.87 2.99 6.17
N LEU A 438 39.15 2.84 7.27
CA LEU A 438 37.73 2.48 7.27
C LEU A 438 36.85 3.74 7.30
N LEU A 439 35.87 3.79 6.40
CA LEU A 439 34.74 4.71 6.48
C LEU A 439 33.47 3.91 6.84
N VAL A 440 32.81 4.31 7.93
CA VAL A 440 31.50 3.80 8.31
C VAL A 440 30.47 4.90 8.15
N GLU A 441 29.45 4.66 7.34
CA GLU A 441 28.36 5.58 7.11
C GLU A 441 27.05 5.00 7.66
N LEU A 442 26.40 5.71 8.58
CA LEU A 442 25.09 5.42 9.11
C LEU A 442 24.07 6.37 8.47
N THR A 443 22.99 5.84 7.96
CA THR A 443 21.84 6.64 7.48
C THR A 443 20.61 6.24 8.29
N LEU A 444 20.13 7.14 9.14
CA LEU A 444 18.96 6.93 10.00
C LEU A 444 17.81 7.81 9.49
N PRO A 445 16.72 7.20 8.98
CA PRO A 445 15.56 7.96 8.50
C PRO A 445 14.89 8.70 9.66
N ASP A 446 14.25 9.83 9.36
CA ASP A 446 13.41 10.54 10.30
C ASP A 446 12.16 9.69 10.58
N SER A 447 12.02 9.22 11.81
CA SER A 447 10.86 8.39 12.20
C SER A 447 9.53 9.16 12.17
N THR A 448 9.56 10.48 11.94
CA THR A 448 8.36 11.31 11.73
C THR A 448 7.60 10.94 10.46
N GLU A 449 8.28 10.47 9.40
CA GLU A 449 7.62 9.99 8.18
C GLU A 449 7.11 8.54 8.27
N ALA A 450 7.69 7.74 9.17
CA ALA A 450 7.28 6.35 9.35
C ALA A 450 5.96 6.19 10.16
N ASN A 451 5.48 7.26 10.84
CA ASN A 451 4.22 7.23 11.58
C ASN A 451 3.49 8.59 11.57
N PRO A 452 2.77 8.94 10.48
CA PRO A 452 2.07 10.23 10.33
C PRO A 452 0.93 10.46 11.33
N ARG A 453 0.65 9.54 12.27
CA ARG A 453 -0.48 9.64 13.21
C ARG A 453 -0.10 10.05 14.65
N ARG A 454 1.16 10.33 14.95
CA ARG A 454 1.58 10.72 16.31
C ARG A 454 1.67 12.23 16.58
N THR A 455 1.33 13.08 15.63
CA THR A 455 1.36 14.55 15.78
C THR A 455 0.04 15.17 16.22
N VAL A 456 -0.80 14.49 17.03
CA VAL A 456 -1.94 15.15 17.70
C VAL A 456 -2.07 14.64 19.13
N GLY A 457 -1.11 15.02 19.95
CA GLY A 457 -1.26 15.15 21.41
C GLY A 457 -1.24 16.64 21.72
N LYS A 458 -2.42 17.29 21.57
CA LYS A 458 -2.58 18.67 22.02
C LYS A 458 -2.40 18.75 23.53
N SER A 459 -1.44 19.56 23.96
CA SER A 459 -1.47 20.24 25.23
C SER A 459 -2.81 20.97 25.41
N VAL A 460 -3.51 20.65 26.50
CA VAL A 460 -4.35 21.57 27.25
C VAL A 460 -3.87 21.50 28.70
#